data_8d2a015e132745aeeb813a5210c8ddf6
#
_entry.id   8d2a015e132745aeeb813a5210c8ddf6
#
_cell.length_a   1.000
_cell.length_b   1.000
_cell.length_c   1.000
_cell.angle_alpha   90.00
_cell.angle_beta   90.00
_cell.angle_gamma   90.00
#
_symmetry.space_group_name_H-M   'P 1'
#
loop_
_entity.id
_entity.type
_entity.pdbx_description
1 polymer ?
#
loop_
_entity_poly.entity_id
_entity_poly.type
_entity_poly.pdbx_seq_one_letter_code
_entity_poly.pdbx_strand_id
1 'polypeptide(L)'
;MWQKQRPIAVLSIPLLILGGLIFEGCATPDVNIELPVTNPEPFSESGTVEKPEIWWTAFNDDRLNHHLDVAFQDNFTLASAWERVLAARALTWRQASDFLPDLNGFIDTRASYVPGADPSQFALGLGASYEPDLWGRIRSQVEADQLRASATQQDYQWIALRLSEEIAKIW
;
A
#
# COMPACT_ATOMS: atom_id res chain seq x y z
N MET A 1 -29.93 -43.95 49.52
CA MET A 1 -30.20 -42.67 48.85
C MET A 1 -29.14 -42.56 47.70
N TRP A 2 -29.52 -43.00 46.49
CA TRP A 2 -28.60 -43.11 45.36
C TRP A 2 -28.76 -41.89 44.42
N GLN A 3 -27.76 -41.05 44.33
CA GLN A 3 -27.74 -39.90 43.45
C GLN A 3 -27.20 -40.33 42.09
N LYS A 4 -28.08 -40.38 41.11
CA LYS A 4 -27.83 -40.76 39.71
C LYS A 4 -27.10 -39.65 39.00
N GLN A 5 -25.78 -39.77 38.82
CA GLN A 5 -25.00 -38.86 37.95
C GLN A 5 -25.41 -39.07 36.48
N ARG A 6 -25.88 -38.02 35.85
CA ARG A 6 -26.19 -38.00 34.40
C ARG A 6 -24.90 -37.73 33.61
N PRO A 7 -24.60 -38.43 32.51
CA PRO A 7 -23.41 -38.17 31.72
C PRO A 7 -23.59 -36.88 30.90
N ILE A 8 -22.74 -35.90 31.16
CA ILE A 8 -22.66 -34.61 30.42
C ILE A 8 -21.95 -34.79 29.06
N ALA A 9 -21.48 -35.98 28.72
CA ALA A 9 -20.62 -36.25 27.57
C ALA A 9 -21.31 -36.33 26.21
N VAL A 10 -22.65 -36.34 26.12
CA VAL A 10 -23.33 -36.56 24.81
C VAL A 10 -23.71 -35.28 24.08
N LEU A 11 -23.68 -34.11 24.77
CA LEU A 11 -24.07 -32.83 24.16
C LEU A 11 -22.90 -32.03 23.58
N SER A 12 -21.67 -32.40 23.92
CA SER A 12 -20.46 -31.66 23.48
C SER A 12 -19.96 -32.03 22.09
N ILE A 13 -20.25 -33.22 21.58
CA ILE A 13 -19.79 -33.70 20.28
C ILE A 13 -20.52 -32.97 19.11
N PRO A 14 -21.86 -32.80 19.12
CA PRO A 14 -22.53 -32.08 18.02
C PRO A 14 -22.20 -30.58 18.00
N LEU A 15 -21.87 -29.98 19.15
CA LEU A 15 -21.47 -28.57 19.22
C LEU A 15 -20.07 -28.33 18.60
N LEU A 16 -19.14 -29.27 18.76
CA LEU A 16 -17.82 -29.22 18.12
C LEU A 16 -17.90 -29.46 16.62
N ILE A 17 -18.79 -30.32 16.13
CA ILE A 17 -19.00 -30.56 14.70
C ILE A 17 -19.69 -29.36 14.04
N LEU A 18 -20.63 -28.71 14.71
CA LEU A 18 -21.28 -27.49 14.21
C LEU A 18 -20.31 -26.29 14.17
N GLY A 19 -19.36 -26.20 15.13
CA GLY A 19 -18.30 -25.20 15.12
C GLY A 19 -17.28 -25.40 13.98
N GLY A 20 -17.01 -26.62 13.56
CA GLY A 20 -16.11 -26.95 12.46
C GLY A 20 -16.65 -26.59 11.08
N LEU A 21 -17.98 -26.62 10.89
CA LEU A 21 -18.62 -26.31 9.61
C LEU A 21 -18.71 -24.81 9.28
N ILE A 22 -18.44 -23.94 10.25
CA ILE A 22 -18.49 -22.49 10.05
C ILE A 22 -17.15 -21.92 9.53
N PHE A 23 -16.07 -22.71 9.57
CA PHE A 23 -14.75 -22.30 9.12
C PHE A 23 -14.41 -22.65 7.66
N GLU A 24 -15.31 -23.28 6.91
CA GLU A 24 -15.13 -23.54 5.48
C GLU A 24 -15.62 -22.36 4.62
N GLY A 25 -15.15 -21.17 4.86
CA GLY A 25 -15.60 -20.09 4.01
C GLY A 25 -14.66 -18.91 3.94
N CYS A 26 -14.16 -18.69 2.79
CA CYS A 26 -13.37 -17.57 2.27
C CYS A 26 -11.87 -17.86 2.13
N ALA A 27 -11.53 -18.95 1.41
CA ALA A 27 -10.32 -18.89 0.62
C ALA A 27 -10.55 -17.80 -0.43
N THR A 28 -9.78 -16.71 -0.37
CA THR A 28 -9.72 -15.76 -1.48
C THR A 28 -9.30 -16.55 -2.70
N PRO A 29 -10.13 -16.61 -3.78
CA PRO A 29 -9.69 -17.28 -4.98
C PRO A 29 -8.43 -16.57 -5.47
N ASP A 30 -7.42 -17.35 -5.75
CA ASP A 30 -6.22 -16.85 -6.43
C ASP A 30 -6.67 -16.52 -7.86
N VAL A 31 -7.07 -15.26 -8.06
CA VAL A 31 -7.55 -14.78 -9.35
C VAL A 31 -6.32 -14.56 -10.22
N ASN A 32 -5.88 -15.62 -10.86
CA ASN A 32 -4.92 -15.52 -11.96
C ASN A 32 -5.64 -14.82 -13.13
N ILE A 33 -5.51 -13.48 -13.19
CA ILE A 33 -6.01 -12.70 -14.31
C ILE A 33 -5.02 -12.92 -15.45
N GLU A 34 -5.31 -13.88 -16.31
CA GLU A 34 -4.67 -13.94 -17.62
C GLU A 34 -5.11 -12.69 -18.40
N LEU A 35 -4.20 -11.72 -18.48
CA LEU A 35 -4.43 -10.57 -19.34
C LEU A 35 -4.54 -11.09 -20.78
N PRO A 36 -5.57 -10.68 -21.54
CA PRO A 36 -5.75 -11.13 -22.94
C PRO A 36 -4.71 -10.49 -23.89
N VAL A 37 -3.63 -9.98 -23.33
CA VAL A 37 -2.51 -9.40 -24.06
C VAL A 37 -1.41 -10.45 -24.09
N THR A 38 -1.32 -11.20 -25.18
CA THR A 38 -0.13 -11.98 -25.49
C THR A 38 1.01 -10.99 -25.70
N ASN A 39 2.09 -11.13 -24.91
CA ASN A 39 3.30 -10.36 -25.16
C ASN A 39 3.70 -10.59 -26.64
N PRO A 40 3.76 -9.56 -27.48
CA PRO A 40 4.20 -9.75 -28.85
C PRO A 40 5.60 -10.35 -28.85
N GLU A 41 5.88 -11.24 -29.78
CA GLU A 41 7.22 -11.75 -29.95
C GLU A 41 8.20 -10.58 -30.15
N PRO A 42 9.42 -10.64 -29.60
CA PRO A 42 10.38 -9.57 -29.76
C PRO A 42 10.64 -9.35 -31.27
N PHE A 43 10.62 -8.09 -31.70
CA PHE A 43 10.78 -7.70 -33.12
C PHE A 43 12.12 -8.14 -33.72
N SER A 44 13.10 -8.49 -32.90
CA SER A 44 14.41 -8.97 -33.31
C SER A 44 15.13 -9.70 -32.19
N GLU A 45 16.14 -10.52 -32.51
CA GLU A 45 17.03 -11.14 -31.54
C GLU A 45 17.77 -10.12 -30.65
N SER A 46 17.89 -8.87 -31.08
CA SER A 46 18.47 -7.75 -30.33
C SER A 46 17.57 -7.26 -29.19
N GLY A 47 16.32 -7.71 -29.11
CA GLY A 47 15.39 -7.38 -28.01
C GLY A 47 15.82 -7.88 -26.62
N THR A 48 16.87 -8.68 -26.53
CA THR A 48 17.50 -9.13 -25.29
C THR A 48 18.55 -8.16 -24.74
N VAL A 49 18.92 -7.14 -25.49
CA VAL A 49 19.89 -6.13 -25.05
C VAL A 49 19.16 -5.15 -24.12
N GLU A 50 19.52 -5.16 -22.83
CA GLU A 50 19.05 -4.14 -21.90
C GLU A 50 19.43 -2.75 -22.41
N LYS A 51 18.43 -1.88 -22.49
CA LYS A 51 18.65 -0.48 -22.86
C LYS A 51 19.46 0.18 -21.74
N PRO A 52 20.63 0.79 -22.05
CA PRO A 52 21.39 1.51 -21.04
C PRO A 52 20.55 2.67 -20.47
N GLU A 53 20.61 2.90 -19.16
CA GLU A 53 19.87 3.99 -18.49
C GLU A 53 20.20 5.35 -19.12
N ILE A 54 21.43 5.51 -19.61
CA ILE A 54 21.98 6.72 -20.24
C ILE A 54 22.21 6.46 -21.74
N TRP A 55 21.12 6.20 -22.48
CA TRP A 55 21.17 5.77 -23.88
C TRP A 55 21.81 6.79 -24.85
N TRP A 56 21.75 8.09 -24.50
CA TRP A 56 22.28 9.18 -25.34
C TRP A 56 23.81 9.24 -25.37
N THR A 57 24.50 8.61 -24.44
CA THR A 57 25.96 8.51 -24.44
C THR A 57 26.49 7.75 -25.67
N ALA A 58 25.63 6.94 -26.30
CA ALA A 58 25.97 6.26 -27.56
C ALA A 58 26.26 7.23 -28.71
N PHE A 59 25.80 8.49 -28.63
CA PHE A 59 26.12 9.51 -29.65
C PHE A 59 27.55 10.07 -29.52
N ASN A 60 28.26 9.80 -28.45
CA ASN A 60 29.62 10.30 -28.17
C ASN A 60 29.77 11.82 -28.31
N ASP A 61 28.77 12.59 -27.92
CA ASP A 61 28.72 14.05 -27.91
C ASP A 61 28.68 14.59 -26.49
N ASP A 62 29.80 15.14 -26.01
CA ASP A 62 29.94 15.68 -24.65
C ASP A 62 29.04 16.90 -24.42
N ARG A 63 28.71 17.67 -25.46
CA ARG A 63 27.81 18.83 -25.30
C ARG A 63 26.36 18.36 -25.11
N LEU A 64 25.94 17.35 -25.85
CA LEU A 64 24.63 16.72 -25.64
C LEU A 64 24.52 16.15 -24.24
N ASN A 65 25.56 15.44 -23.79
CA ASN A 65 25.60 14.88 -22.41
C ASN A 65 25.45 16.00 -21.38
N HIS A 66 26.19 17.08 -21.50
CA HIS A 66 26.12 18.23 -20.61
C HIS A 66 24.72 18.88 -20.59
N HIS A 67 24.09 19.07 -21.72
CA HIS A 67 22.75 19.67 -21.81
C HIS A 67 21.69 18.77 -21.16
N LEU A 68 21.79 17.46 -21.32
CA LEU A 68 20.90 16.51 -20.66
C LEU A 68 21.11 16.50 -19.14
N ASP A 69 22.35 16.56 -18.66
CA ASP A 69 22.63 16.62 -17.23
C ASP A 69 22.03 17.88 -16.58
N VAL A 70 22.18 19.04 -17.23
CA VAL A 70 21.56 20.29 -16.75
C VAL A 70 20.02 20.18 -16.76
N ALA A 71 19.46 19.65 -17.85
CA ALA A 71 18.01 19.50 -17.96
C ALA A 71 17.43 18.56 -16.92
N PHE A 72 18.11 17.48 -16.55
CA PHE A 72 17.65 16.58 -15.50
C PHE A 72 17.72 17.20 -14.11
N GLN A 73 18.71 18.07 -13.84
CA GLN A 73 18.88 18.72 -12.55
C GLN A 73 17.82 19.82 -12.32
N ASP A 74 17.48 20.60 -13.35
CA ASP A 74 16.66 21.81 -13.24
C ASP A 74 15.23 21.66 -13.77
N ASN A 75 14.78 20.44 -14.08
CA ASN A 75 13.45 20.21 -14.63
C ASN A 75 12.37 20.06 -13.55
N PHE A 76 11.51 21.08 -13.42
CA PHE A 76 10.39 21.07 -12.45
C PHE A 76 9.37 19.95 -12.69
N THR A 77 9.16 19.52 -13.93
CA THR A 77 8.24 18.42 -14.24
C THR A 77 8.79 17.11 -13.68
N LEU A 78 10.10 16.89 -13.84
CA LEU A 78 10.77 15.71 -13.31
C LEU A 78 10.79 15.72 -11.78
N ALA A 79 11.10 16.88 -11.17
CA ALA A 79 11.02 17.06 -9.72
C ALA A 79 9.61 16.80 -9.19
N SER A 80 8.58 17.35 -9.84
CA SER A 80 7.17 17.10 -9.46
C SER A 80 6.79 15.62 -9.60
N ALA A 81 7.29 14.92 -10.62
CA ALA A 81 7.04 13.50 -10.79
C ALA A 81 7.71 12.68 -9.68
N TRP A 82 8.92 13.07 -9.26
CA TRP A 82 9.59 12.43 -8.12
C TRP A 82 8.83 12.61 -6.81
N GLU A 83 8.31 13.82 -6.54
CA GLU A 83 7.49 14.08 -5.35
C GLU A 83 6.21 13.19 -5.32
N ARG A 84 5.64 12.88 -6.50
CA ARG A 84 4.52 11.92 -6.59
C ARG A 84 4.94 10.52 -6.20
N VAL A 85 6.16 10.09 -6.56
CA VAL A 85 6.71 8.79 -6.12
C VAL A 85 6.84 8.76 -4.59
N LEU A 86 7.39 9.83 -3.99
CA LEU A 86 7.52 9.94 -2.54
C LEU A 86 6.15 9.91 -1.84
N ALA A 87 5.17 10.64 -2.38
CA ALA A 87 3.81 10.64 -1.87
C ALA A 87 3.15 9.24 -1.95
N ALA A 88 3.31 8.53 -3.07
CA ALA A 88 2.78 7.17 -3.22
C ALA A 88 3.40 6.19 -2.21
N ARG A 89 4.72 6.29 -1.99
CA ARG A 89 5.41 5.50 -0.96
C ARG A 89 4.92 5.83 0.45
N ALA A 90 4.71 7.12 0.76
CA ALA A 90 4.18 7.54 2.06
C ALA A 90 2.77 7.00 2.31
N LEU A 91 1.91 6.93 1.28
CA LEU A 91 0.58 6.30 1.37
C LEU A 91 0.67 4.81 1.69
N THR A 92 1.62 4.09 1.08
CA THR A 92 1.88 2.68 1.42
C THR A 92 2.28 2.51 2.88
N TRP A 93 3.15 3.38 3.40
CA TRP A 93 3.55 3.35 4.82
C TRP A 93 2.39 3.65 5.75
N ARG A 94 1.55 4.63 5.38
CA ARG A 94 0.33 4.93 6.14
C ARG A 94 -0.60 3.72 6.18
N GLN A 95 -0.83 3.06 5.04
CA GLN A 95 -1.67 1.87 4.99
C GLN A 95 -1.08 0.71 5.81
N ALA A 96 0.24 0.56 5.81
CA ALA A 96 0.92 -0.45 6.62
C ALA A 96 0.80 -0.18 8.13
N SER A 97 0.56 1.06 8.55
CA SER A 97 0.34 1.37 9.98
C SER A 97 -0.93 0.74 10.55
N ASP A 98 -1.91 0.37 9.70
CA ASP A 98 -3.13 -0.33 10.11
C ASP A 98 -2.86 -1.75 10.65
N PHE A 99 -1.63 -2.28 10.45
CA PHE A 99 -1.20 -3.51 11.13
C PHE A 99 -0.88 -3.31 12.62
N LEU A 100 -0.74 -2.06 13.07
CA LEU A 100 -0.39 -1.71 14.44
C LEU A 100 -1.62 -1.22 15.19
N PRO A 101 -1.64 -1.32 16.52
CA PRO A 101 -2.70 -0.71 17.32
C PRO A 101 -2.73 0.81 17.18
N ASP A 102 -3.93 1.36 17.00
CA ASP A 102 -4.17 2.80 17.12
C ASP A 102 -4.13 3.22 18.58
N LEU A 103 -3.33 4.24 18.88
CA LEU A 103 -3.21 4.82 20.21
C LEU A 103 -3.75 6.25 20.19
N ASN A 104 -4.80 6.49 20.98
CA ASN A 104 -5.46 7.79 21.06
C ASN A 104 -5.41 8.35 22.48
N GLY A 105 -4.92 9.59 22.62
CA GLY A 105 -5.07 10.36 23.83
C GLY A 105 -6.31 11.27 23.72
N PHE A 106 -7.11 11.37 24.77
CA PHE A 106 -8.25 12.26 24.81
C PHE A 106 -8.28 13.07 26.08
N ILE A 107 -8.73 14.32 25.93
CA ILE A 107 -9.04 15.23 27.03
C ILE A 107 -10.48 15.68 26.80
N ASP A 108 -11.38 15.37 27.72
CA ASP A 108 -12.76 15.83 27.70
C ASP A 108 -12.97 16.81 28.86
N THR A 109 -13.46 17.98 28.54
CA THR A 109 -13.81 18.99 29.54
C THR A 109 -15.25 19.41 29.31
N ARG A 110 -16.11 19.18 30.27
CA ARG A 110 -17.51 19.63 30.26
C ARG A 110 -17.75 20.63 31.36
N ALA A 111 -18.13 21.83 30.97
CA ALA A 111 -18.66 22.82 31.89
C ALA A 111 -20.17 22.94 31.64
N SER A 112 -20.98 22.66 32.66
CA SER A 112 -22.43 22.81 32.61
C SER A 112 -22.83 23.75 33.74
N TYR A 113 -23.50 24.86 33.44
CA TYR A 113 -24.01 25.77 34.48
C TYR A 113 -25.36 25.24 34.97
N VAL A 114 -25.35 24.63 36.16
CA VAL A 114 -26.58 24.26 36.90
C VAL A 114 -26.51 24.98 38.25
N PRO A 115 -27.47 25.86 38.60
CA PRO A 115 -27.46 26.55 39.87
C PRO A 115 -27.49 25.55 41.03
N GLY A 116 -26.42 25.54 41.86
CA GLY A 116 -26.31 24.68 43.05
C GLY A 116 -25.59 23.34 42.86
N ALA A 117 -25.05 23.04 41.69
CA ALA A 117 -24.17 21.92 41.43
C ALA A 117 -22.79 22.38 40.98
N ASP A 118 -21.73 21.66 41.32
CA ASP A 118 -20.40 21.91 40.77
C ASP A 118 -20.25 21.09 39.48
N PRO A 119 -20.31 21.71 38.29
CA PRO A 119 -20.60 21.02 37.06
C PRO A 119 -19.37 20.80 36.18
N SER A 120 -18.15 20.98 36.71
CA SER A 120 -16.92 20.82 35.96
C SER A 120 -16.46 19.37 35.97
N GLN A 121 -16.59 18.69 34.85
CA GLN A 121 -16.01 17.36 34.68
C GLN A 121 -14.77 17.49 33.80
N PHE A 122 -13.67 16.93 34.28
CA PHE A 122 -12.43 16.78 33.54
C PHE A 122 -12.12 15.29 33.43
N ALA A 123 -11.92 14.81 32.22
CA ALA A 123 -11.47 13.45 31.95
C ALA A 123 -10.25 13.48 31.03
N LEU A 124 -9.21 12.77 31.45
CA LEU A 124 -8.02 12.50 30.66
C LEU A 124 -7.89 10.98 30.50
N GLY A 125 -7.64 10.53 29.29
CA GLY A 125 -7.49 9.10 29.07
C GLY A 125 -6.64 8.77 27.86
N LEU A 126 -6.20 7.52 27.82
CA LEU A 126 -5.58 6.89 26.68
C LEU A 126 -6.46 5.73 26.22
N GLY A 127 -6.75 5.68 24.94
CA GLY A 127 -7.45 4.57 24.30
C GLY A 127 -6.49 3.83 23.36
N ALA A 128 -6.65 2.52 23.28
CA ALA A 128 -5.98 1.70 22.26
C ALA A 128 -7.04 0.87 21.55
N SER A 129 -6.99 0.83 20.22
CA SER A 129 -7.82 -0.05 19.41
C SER A 129 -6.97 -0.83 18.43
N TYR A 130 -7.31 -2.10 18.21
CA TYR A 130 -6.59 -2.98 17.31
C TYR A 130 -7.56 -3.88 16.56
N GLU A 131 -7.42 -3.92 15.23
CA GLU A 131 -8.17 -4.82 14.36
C GLU A 131 -7.20 -5.86 13.75
N PRO A 132 -7.24 -7.13 14.23
CA PRO A 132 -6.40 -8.17 13.64
C PRO A 132 -6.84 -8.48 12.20
N ASP A 133 -5.89 -8.57 11.28
CA ASP A 133 -6.16 -8.83 9.85
C ASP A 133 -6.37 -10.33 9.59
N LEU A 134 -7.50 -10.86 10.05
CA LEU A 134 -7.82 -12.28 9.93
C LEU A 134 -8.11 -12.72 8.49
N TRP A 135 -8.67 -11.82 7.69
CA TRP A 135 -9.10 -12.10 6.30
C TRP A 135 -8.13 -11.52 5.24
N GLY A 136 -7.03 -10.91 5.65
CA GLY A 136 -6.05 -10.34 4.74
C GLY A 136 -6.47 -9.02 4.08
N ARG A 137 -7.48 -8.32 4.60
CA ARG A 137 -7.96 -7.03 4.07
C ARG A 137 -6.85 -5.98 4.07
N ILE A 138 -6.18 -5.80 5.22
CA ILE A 138 -5.11 -4.81 5.38
C ILE A 138 -3.91 -5.21 4.50
N ARG A 139 -3.55 -6.49 4.50
CA ARG A 139 -2.47 -7.03 3.66
C ARG A 139 -2.71 -6.73 2.19
N SER A 140 -3.89 -7.03 1.67
CA SER A 140 -4.24 -6.79 0.27
C SER A 140 -4.24 -5.30 -0.09
N GLN A 141 -4.64 -4.43 0.82
CA GLN A 141 -4.58 -2.97 0.63
C GLN A 141 -3.14 -2.48 0.56
N VAL A 142 -2.27 -2.93 1.48
CA VAL A 142 -0.83 -2.57 1.47
C VAL A 142 -0.17 -3.03 0.17
N GLU A 143 -0.45 -4.26 -0.28
CA GLU A 143 0.07 -4.78 -1.54
C GLU A 143 -0.40 -3.96 -2.75
N ALA A 144 -1.68 -3.61 -2.80
CA ALA A 144 -2.23 -2.74 -3.85
C ALA A 144 -1.54 -1.37 -3.87
N ASP A 145 -1.26 -0.77 -2.71
CA ASP A 145 -0.57 0.52 -2.63
C ASP A 145 0.91 0.40 -2.97
N GLN A 146 1.57 -0.72 -2.68
CA GLN A 146 2.94 -1.00 -3.15
C GLN A 146 3.00 -1.07 -4.68
N LEU A 147 2.03 -1.74 -5.31
CA LEU A 147 1.94 -1.81 -6.76
C LEU A 147 1.67 -0.43 -7.39
N ARG A 148 0.81 0.39 -6.77
CA ARG A 148 0.58 1.79 -7.20
C ARG A 148 1.84 2.64 -7.07
N ALA A 149 2.60 2.50 -5.98
CA ALA A 149 3.87 3.21 -5.82
C ALA A 149 4.89 2.77 -6.88
N SER A 150 4.94 1.48 -7.22
CA SER A 150 5.78 0.95 -8.29
C SER A 150 5.36 1.50 -9.66
N ALA A 151 4.06 1.57 -9.95
CA ALA A 151 3.54 2.18 -11.17
C ALA A 151 3.93 3.66 -11.28
N THR A 152 3.79 4.43 -10.19
CA THR A 152 4.19 5.84 -10.16
C THR A 152 5.70 6.02 -10.40
N GLN A 153 6.52 5.06 -9.94
CA GLN A 153 7.96 5.06 -10.23
C GLN A 153 8.25 4.81 -11.72
N GLN A 154 7.48 3.94 -12.38
CA GLN A 154 7.60 3.74 -13.83
C GLN A 154 7.17 4.99 -14.61
N ASP A 155 6.14 5.70 -14.15
CA ASP A 155 5.73 6.98 -14.72
C ASP A 155 6.86 8.03 -14.66
N TYR A 156 7.57 8.10 -13.52
CA TYR A 156 8.74 8.96 -13.39
C TYR A 156 9.83 8.59 -14.40
N GLN A 157 10.15 7.32 -14.54
CA GLN A 157 11.16 6.85 -15.51
C GLN A 157 10.74 7.17 -16.95
N TRP A 158 9.45 7.02 -17.27
CA TRP A 158 8.93 7.37 -18.59
C TRP A 158 9.04 8.88 -18.87
N ILE A 159 8.76 9.74 -17.91
CA ILE A 159 8.93 11.20 -18.04
C ILE A 159 10.41 11.54 -18.27
N ALA A 160 11.32 10.92 -17.54
CA ALA A 160 12.76 11.11 -17.74
C ALA A 160 13.22 10.67 -19.15
N LEU A 161 12.70 9.54 -19.60
CA LEU A 161 12.98 9.04 -20.94
C LEU A 161 12.48 10.01 -22.02
N ARG A 162 11.23 10.48 -21.91
CA ARG A 162 10.67 11.47 -22.85
C ARG A 162 11.48 12.76 -22.89
N LEU A 163 11.88 13.28 -21.73
CA LEU A 163 12.71 14.49 -21.64
C LEU A 163 14.02 14.30 -22.42
N SER A 164 14.70 13.15 -22.21
CA SER A 164 15.94 12.86 -22.95
C SER A 164 15.73 12.73 -24.46
N GLU A 165 14.61 12.14 -24.86
CA GLU A 165 14.24 12.02 -26.28
C GLU A 165 13.98 13.38 -26.92
N GLU A 166 13.23 14.26 -26.27
CA GLU A 166 12.89 15.59 -26.76
C GLU A 166 14.16 16.45 -26.97
N ILE A 167 15.09 16.42 -26.00
CA ILE A 167 16.36 17.14 -26.11
C ILE A 167 17.21 16.59 -27.26
N ALA A 168 17.35 15.27 -27.36
CA ALA A 168 18.15 14.66 -28.41
C ALA A 168 17.57 14.84 -29.81
N LYS A 169 16.25 15.07 -29.95
CA LYS A 169 15.62 15.39 -31.26
C LYS A 169 15.85 16.82 -31.71
N ILE A 170 16.04 17.74 -30.78
CA ILE A 170 16.24 19.16 -31.07
C ILE A 170 17.72 19.43 -31.32
N TRP A 171 18.58 18.63 -30.75
CA TRP A 171 20.04 18.68 -30.88
C TRP A 171 20.50 18.33 -32.28
#